data_ca353c749ec80c51a52f09830d5b84dc
#
_entry.id   ca353c749ec80c51a52f09830d5b84dc
#
_cell.length_a   1.000
_cell.length_b   1.000
_cell.length_c   1.000
_cell.angle_alpha   90.00
_cell.angle_beta   90.00
_cell.angle_gamma   90.00
#
_symmetry.space_group_name_H-M   'P 1'
#
loop_
_entity.id
_entity.type
_entity.pdbx_description
1 polymer ?
#
loop_
_entity_poly.entity_id
_entity_poly.type
_entity_poly.pdbx_seq_one_letter_code
_entity_poly.pdbx_strand_id
1 'polypeptide(L)'
;MTRVVLLLAPGVHLLDLAGPAQVFSTAAGLGKPYRLDYVGERELINSAQGLPLGAETAWPPDLDRDDLLVVPGWHSARRGPHPFGDGTLARIAAHHAGGGTVASVCSGAQALGEAGLLDGRRCTTHHELQDELARRFPHAKVVRDVLFTTDDRVVTSAGIASGIDLSLYLLSVRHGPALAAQVARSMVVYARRNGDEPQASAVLRYRSHLDDTVHRVQDLIDTRFAEPLTLDRLAADAGVSARTLTRLFTRATGGLTPLRYQQTLRLERAEHLLSHGATTDTAAHEVGFTDPRMLRRLRSRNAAN
;
A
#
# COMPACT_ATOMS: atom_id res chain seq x y z
N MET A 1 -1.15 -15.18 -24.82
CA MET A 1 -0.44 -13.95 -24.37
C MET A 1 -1.36 -13.27 -23.41
N THR A 2 -0.99 -13.17 -22.15
CA THR A 2 -1.84 -12.60 -21.09
C THR A 2 -1.92 -11.09 -21.24
N ARG A 3 -3.11 -10.53 -21.26
CA ARG A 3 -3.33 -9.09 -21.30
C ARG A 3 -3.39 -8.52 -19.89
N VAL A 4 -2.87 -7.32 -19.73
CA VAL A 4 -3.07 -6.48 -18.56
C VAL A 4 -3.75 -5.20 -19.03
N VAL A 5 -5.05 -5.13 -18.82
CA VAL A 5 -5.85 -3.96 -19.21
C VAL A 5 -5.82 -2.97 -18.06
N LEU A 6 -5.26 -1.80 -18.30
CA LEU A 6 -5.19 -0.69 -17.36
C LEU A 6 -6.29 0.31 -17.72
N LEU A 7 -7.30 0.44 -16.86
CA LEU A 7 -8.47 1.28 -17.09
C LEU A 7 -8.24 2.68 -16.54
N LEU A 8 -8.11 3.67 -17.42
CA LEU A 8 -7.76 5.04 -17.08
C LEU A 8 -9.00 5.91 -16.85
N ALA A 9 -9.06 6.52 -15.68
CA ALA A 9 -10.03 7.58 -15.36
C ALA A 9 -9.42 8.98 -15.57
N PRO A 10 -10.21 10.01 -15.90
CA PRO A 10 -9.77 11.39 -15.79
C PRO A 10 -9.21 11.70 -14.40
N GLY A 11 -8.05 12.33 -14.34
CA GLY A 11 -7.35 12.58 -13.08
C GLY A 11 -6.63 11.35 -12.49
N VAL A 12 -6.33 10.33 -13.31
CA VAL A 12 -5.57 9.14 -12.87
C VAL A 12 -4.25 9.54 -12.21
N HIS A 13 -3.94 8.92 -11.07
CA HIS A 13 -2.65 9.11 -10.42
C HIS A 13 -1.56 8.34 -11.17
N LEU A 14 -0.50 9.06 -11.59
CA LEU A 14 0.56 8.48 -12.42
C LEU A 14 1.21 7.25 -11.78
N LEU A 15 1.48 7.27 -10.47
CA LEU A 15 2.13 6.13 -9.83
C LEU A 15 1.20 4.93 -9.67
N ASP A 16 -0.11 5.15 -9.48
CA ASP A 16 -1.11 4.08 -9.43
C ASP A 16 -1.21 3.34 -10.77
N LEU A 17 -0.97 4.05 -11.86
CA LEU A 17 -0.90 3.51 -13.22
C LEU A 17 0.48 2.91 -13.53
N ALA A 18 1.54 3.71 -13.36
CA ALA A 18 2.89 3.36 -13.80
C ALA A 18 3.50 2.21 -12.97
N GLY A 19 3.17 2.12 -11.66
CA GLY A 19 3.65 1.04 -10.79
C GLY A 19 3.30 -0.36 -11.33
N PRO A 20 2.02 -0.68 -11.47
CA PRO A 20 1.58 -1.94 -12.09
C PRO A 20 2.08 -2.12 -13.53
N ALA A 21 1.99 -1.08 -14.36
CA ALA A 21 2.44 -1.14 -15.74
C ALA A 21 3.93 -1.52 -15.84
N GLN A 22 4.79 -0.91 -15.01
CA GLN A 22 6.22 -1.21 -14.99
C GLN A 22 6.50 -2.64 -14.54
N VAL A 23 5.78 -3.15 -13.53
CA VAL A 23 5.96 -4.53 -13.05
C VAL A 23 5.69 -5.53 -14.18
N PHE A 24 4.54 -5.42 -14.86
CA PHE A 24 4.18 -6.35 -15.92
C PHE A 24 5.01 -6.16 -17.20
N SER A 25 5.40 -4.92 -17.53
CA SER A 25 6.32 -4.62 -18.63
C SER A 25 7.71 -5.22 -18.37
N THR A 26 8.22 -5.12 -17.14
CA THR A 26 9.50 -5.74 -16.77
C THR A 26 9.42 -7.27 -16.87
N ALA A 27 8.31 -7.88 -16.44
CA ALA A 27 8.08 -9.32 -16.58
C ALA A 27 8.02 -9.74 -18.07
N ALA A 28 7.42 -8.90 -18.93
CA ALA A 28 7.43 -9.14 -20.37
C ALA A 28 8.85 -9.12 -20.95
N GLY A 29 9.67 -8.17 -20.55
CA GLY A 29 11.10 -8.10 -20.93
C GLY A 29 11.92 -9.30 -20.44
N LEU A 30 11.47 -9.97 -19.38
CA LEU A 30 12.08 -11.21 -18.87
C LEU A 30 11.47 -12.49 -19.50
N GLY A 31 10.77 -12.35 -20.62
CA GLY A 31 10.27 -13.48 -21.43
C GLY A 31 8.90 -14.03 -21.02
N LYS A 32 8.14 -13.31 -20.17
CA LYS A 32 6.75 -13.66 -19.90
C LYS A 32 5.82 -12.96 -20.87
N PRO A 33 4.83 -13.64 -21.48
CA PRO A 33 4.05 -13.09 -22.58
C PRO A 33 2.94 -12.14 -22.07
N TYR A 34 3.31 -11.02 -21.46
CA TYR A 34 2.38 -9.96 -21.09
C TYR A 34 2.25 -8.89 -22.18
N ARG A 35 1.02 -8.43 -22.40
CA ARG A 35 0.68 -7.27 -23.22
C ARG A 35 -0.08 -6.28 -22.33
N LEU A 36 0.30 -5.01 -22.38
CA LEU A 36 -0.38 -3.93 -21.66
C LEU A 36 -1.29 -3.19 -22.64
N ASP A 37 -2.57 -3.09 -22.29
CA ASP A 37 -3.57 -2.32 -23.03
C ASP A 37 -4.09 -1.20 -22.11
N TYR A 38 -4.01 0.06 -22.57
CA TYR A 38 -4.46 1.23 -21.81
C TYR A 38 -5.81 1.66 -22.36
N VAL A 39 -6.87 1.49 -21.57
CA VAL A 39 -8.26 1.72 -21.99
C VAL A 39 -8.87 2.86 -21.20
N GLY A 40 -9.62 3.72 -21.87
CA GLY A 40 -10.36 4.81 -21.22
C GLY A 40 -11.62 5.16 -21.98
N GLU A 41 -12.50 5.97 -21.40
CA GLU A 41 -13.72 6.44 -22.08
C GLU A 41 -13.45 7.60 -23.06
N ARG A 42 -12.19 8.07 -23.11
CA ARG A 42 -11.71 9.14 -24.01
C ARG A 42 -10.31 8.80 -24.48
N GLU A 43 -9.97 9.21 -25.69
CA GLU A 43 -8.64 8.99 -26.29
C GLU A 43 -7.54 9.75 -25.55
N LEU A 44 -7.87 10.91 -24.95
CA LEU A 44 -6.93 11.74 -24.19
C LEU A 44 -7.45 11.92 -22.76
N ILE A 45 -6.63 11.54 -21.80
CA ILE A 45 -6.92 11.59 -20.38
C ILE A 45 -5.82 12.37 -19.67
N ASN A 46 -6.17 13.43 -18.96
CA ASN A 46 -5.21 14.14 -18.12
C ASN A 46 -5.04 13.41 -16.79
N SER A 47 -3.79 13.17 -16.39
CA SER A 47 -3.47 12.66 -15.06
C SER A 47 -3.70 13.72 -13.99
N ALA A 48 -3.75 13.31 -12.73
CA ALA A 48 -3.80 14.20 -11.56
C ALA A 48 -2.59 15.15 -11.49
N GLN A 49 -1.47 14.77 -12.11
CA GLN A 49 -0.24 15.54 -12.17
C GLN A 49 -0.14 16.41 -13.42
N GLY A 50 -1.20 16.47 -14.25
CA GLY A 50 -1.28 17.31 -15.44
C GLY A 50 -0.66 16.71 -16.72
N LEU A 51 -0.15 15.47 -16.67
CA LEU A 51 0.39 14.80 -17.86
C LEU A 51 -0.76 14.24 -18.70
N PRO A 52 -0.85 14.59 -20.02
CA PRO A 52 -1.80 13.98 -20.93
C PRO A 52 -1.37 12.55 -21.27
N LEU A 53 -2.32 11.62 -21.23
CA LEU A 53 -2.13 10.19 -21.51
C LEU A 53 -3.06 9.79 -22.65
N GLY A 54 -2.53 9.06 -23.62
CA GLY A 54 -3.31 8.41 -24.66
C GLY A 54 -3.95 7.13 -24.12
N ALA A 55 -5.20 6.87 -24.50
CA ALA A 55 -5.92 5.64 -24.17
C ALA A 55 -6.74 5.18 -25.37
N GLU A 56 -6.92 3.86 -25.50
CA GLU A 56 -7.85 3.28 -26.46
C GLU A 56 -9.28 3.41 -25.92
N THR A 57 -10.22 3.84 -26.75
CA THR A 57 -11.65 3.88 -26.35
C THR A 57 -12.35 2.55 -26.60
N ALA A 58 -11.80 1.74 -27.48
CA ALA A 58 -12.26 0.38 -27.72
C ALA A 58 -11.62 -0.59 -26.73
N TRP A 59 -12.46 -1.36 -26.05
CA TRP A 59 -11.96 -2.46 -25.23
C TRP A 59 -11.37 -3.56 -26.11
N PRO A 60 -10.31 -4.25 -25.65
CA PRO A 60 -9.86 -5.44 -26.32
C PRO A 60 -11.04 -6.40 -26.53
N PRO A 61 -11.24 -6.96 -27.73
CA PRO A 61 -12.22 -8.00 -27.91
C PRO A 61 -11.76 -9.22 -27.09
N ASP A 62 -12.63 -9.99 -26.55
CA ASP A 62 -12.33 -11.31 -25.95
C ASP A 62 -11.28 -11.26 -24.82
N LEU A 63 -11.60 -10.61 -23.71
CA LEU A 63 -10.81 -10.76 -22.49
C LEU A 63 -10.99 -12.18 -21.95
N ASP A 64 -9.87 -12.89 -21.79
CA ASP A 64 -9.84 -14.24 -21.25
C ASP A 64 -9.79 -14.19 -19.71
N ARG A 65 -10.14 -15.31 -19.08
CA ARG A 65 -10.04 -15.50 -17.62
C ARG A 65 -8.60 -15.33 -17.08
N ASP A 66 -7.60 -15.54 -17.93
CA ASP A 66 -6.20 -15.37 -17.57
C ASP A 66 -5.75 -13.90 -17.70
N ASP A 67 -6.57 -13.02 -18.29
CA ASP A 67 -6.28 -11.61 -18.38
C ASP A 67 -6.52 -10.92 -17.05
N LEU A 68 -5.84 -9.80 -16.87
CA LEU A 68 -5.92 -8.98 -15.67
C LEU A 68 -6.50 -7.61 -16.01
N LEU A 69 -7.55 -7.21 -15.32
CA LEU A 69 -8.06 -5.84 -15.36
C LEU A 69 -7.59 -5.09 -14.14
N VAL A 70 -6.89 -3.98 -14.35
CA VAL A 70 -6.38 -3.10 -13.28
C VAL A 70 -7.07 -1.75 -13.37
N VAL A 71 -7.63 -1.29 -12.27
CA VAL A 71 -8.23 0.05 -12.15
C VAL A 71 -7.36 0.91 -11.24
N PRO A 72 -6.48 1.76 -11.80
CA PRO A 72 -5.71 2.73 -11.04
C PRO A 72 -6.60 3.75 -10.34
N GLY A 73 -6.10 4.34 -9.26
CA GLY A 73 -6.77 5.43 -8.58
C GLY A 73 -6.73 6.74 -9.38
N TRP A 74 -7.65 7.61 -9.06
CA TRP A 74 -7.76 8.95 -9.64
C TRP A 74 -8.01 10.01 -8.58
N HIS A 75 -7.67 11.24 -8.89
CA HIS A 75 -8.05 12.36 -8.05
C HIS A 75 -9.55 12.60 -8.16
N SER A 76 -10.27 12.18 -7.14
CA SER A 76 -11.71 12.42 -7.04
C SER A 76 -11.94 13.64 -6.13
N ALA A 77 -12.67 14.63 -6.62
CA ALA A 77 -13.34 15.53 -5.70
C ALA A 77 -14.27 14.67 -4.84
N ARG A 78 -14.15 14.73 -3.51
CA ARG A 78 -14.86 13.86 -2.52
C ARG A 78 -16.38 13.73 -2.74
N ARG A 79 -16.99 14.42 -3.70
CA ARG A 79 -18.43 14.44 -4.03
C ARG A 79 -18.71 14.53 -5.54
N GLY A 80 -17.72 14.25 -6.41
CA GLY A 80 -17.92 14.27 -7.84
C GLY A 80 -18.64 13.01 -8.38
N PRO A 81 -19.21 13.06 -9.60
CA PRO A 81 -19.73 11.88 -10.27
C PRO A 81 -18.62 10.85 -10.47
N HIS A 82 -19.02 9.56 -10.50
CA HIS A 82 -18.11 8.47 -10.81
C HIS A 82 -17.54 8.65 -12.23
N PRO A 83 -16.22 8.45 -12.45
CA PRO A 83 -15.59 8.77 -13.75
C PRO A 83 -15.92 7.79 -14.87
N PHE A 84 -16.51 6.62 -14.56
CA PHE A 84 -16.85 5.59 -15.55
C PHE A 84 -18.36 5.46 -15.69
N GLY A 85 -18.81 5.31 -16.94
CA GLY A 85 -20.21 5.04 -17.25
C GLY A 85 -20.58 3.58 -17.00
N ASP A 86 -21.91 3.31 -17.01
CA ASP A 86 -22.48 1.99 -16.72
C ASP A 86 -21.91 0.89 -17.65
N GLY A 87 -21.62 1.20 -18.91
CA GLY A 87 -21.02 0.25 -19.86
C GLY A 87 -19.64 -0.22 -19.43
N THR A 88 -18.81 0.67 -18.89
CA THR A 88 -17.48 0.34 -18.36
C THR A 88 -17.60 -0.49 -17.08
N LEU A 89 -18.50 -0.10 -16.16
CA LEU A 89 -18.75 -0.85 -14.93
C LEU A 89 -19.28 -2.24 -15.21
N ALA A 90 -20.20 -2.40 -16.17
CA ALA A 90 -20.70 -3.69 -16.61
C ALA A 90 -19.57 -4.59 -17.18
N ARG A 91 -18.60 -4.03 -17.91
CA ARG A 91 -17.45 -4.78 -18.41
C ARG A 91 -16.51 -5.25 -17.30
N ILE A 92 -16.28 -4.41 -16.27
CA ILE A 92 -15.53 -4.81 -15.07
C ILE A 92 -16.22 -6.03 -14.41
N ALA A 93 -17.53 -5.95 -14.20
CA ALA A 93 -18.29 -7.04 -13.59
C ALA A 93 -18.29 -8.30 -14.46
N ALA A 94 -18.48 -8.16 -15.78
CA ALA A 94 -18.47 -9.27 -16.73
C ALA A 94 -17.12 -10.00 -16.79
N HIS A 95 -15.99 -9.28 -16.76
CA HIS A 95 -14.67 -9.90 -16.73
C HIS A 95 -14.49 -10.77 -15.47
N HIS A 96 -14.87 -10.28 -14.30
CA HIS A 96 -14.84 -11.08 -13.07
C HIS A 96 -15.78 -12.29 -13.14
N ALA A 97 -17.01 -12.10 -13.64
CA ALA A 97 -17.99 -13.20 -13.80
C ALA A 97 -17.48 -14.27 -14.78
N GLY A 98 -16.74 -13.88 -15.82
CA GLY A 98 -16.05 -14.77 -16.75
C GLY A 98 -14.84 -15.52 -16.18
N GLY A 99 -14.52 -15.30 -14.91
CA GLY A 99 -13.38 -15.93 -14.21
C GLY A 99 -12.10 -15.13 -14.24
N GLY A 100 -12.12 -13.91 -14.78
CA GLY A 100 -10.97 -13.00 -14.82
C GLY A 100 -10.64 -12.38 -13.45
N THR A 101 -9.42 -11.93 -13.30
CA THR A 101 -8.96 -11.21 -12.11
C THR A 101 -9.14 -9.70 -12.30
N VAL A 102 -9.77 -9.06 -11.33
CA VAL A 102 -9.93 -7.60 -11.29
C VAL A 102 -9.15 -7.03 -10.12
N ALA A 103 -8.26 -6.09 -10.40
CA ALA A 103 -7.44 -5.43 -9.39
C ALA A 103 -7.74 -3.93 -9.36
N SER A 104 -7.62 -3.33 -8.18
CA SER A 104 -7.68 -1.88 -8.02
C SER A 104 -6.52 -1.35 -7.21
N VAL A 105 -6.14 -0.12 -7.51
CA VAL A 105 -5.12 0.63 -6.78
C VAL A 105 -5.79 1.90 -6.25
N CYS A 106 -5.61 2.21 -4.96
CA CYS A 106 -6.10 3.44 -4.33
C CYS A 106 -7.64 3.61 -4.50
N SER A 107 -8.08 4.79 -4.97
CA SER A 107 -9.49 5.10 -5.23
C SER A 107 -10.14 4.21 -6.31
N GLY A 108 -9.34 3.45 -7.08
CA GLY A 108 -9.85 2.46 -8.04
C GLY A 108 -10.81 1.44 -7.43
N ALA A 109 -10.72 1.18 -6.12
CA ALA A 109 -11.65 0.35 -5.39
C ALA A 109 -13.12 0.84 -5.47
N GLN A 110 -13.34 2.15 -5.66
CA GLN A 110 -14.68 2.69 -5.84
C GLN A 110 -15.34 2.14 -7.12
N ALA A 111 -14.59 2.02 -8.22
CA ALA A 111 -15.12 1.44 -9.45
C ALA A 111 -15.52 -0.03 -9.28
N LEU A 112 -14.76 -0.79 -8.50
CA LEU A 112 -15.10 -2.16 -8.16
C LEU A 112 -16.38 -2.24 -7.30
N GLY A 113 -16.55 -1.28 -6.39
CA GLY A 113 -17.76 -1.16 -5.58
C GLY A 113 -18.99 -0.82 -6.43
N GLU A 114 -18.90 0.14 -7.35
CA GLU A 114 -19.96 0.47 -8.30
C GLU A 114 -20.30 -0.68 -9.26
N ALA A 115 -19.31 -1.50 -9.61
CA ALA A 115 -19.52 -2.71 -10.39
C ALA A 115 -20.09 -3.89 -9.56
N GLY A 116 -20.40 -3.69 -8.26
CA GLY A 116 -20.96 -4.72 -7.37
C GLY A 116 -19.97 -5.79 -6.92
N LEU A 117 -18.66 -5.58 -7.15
CA LEU A 117 -17.65 -6.58 -6.87
C LEU A 117 -17.16 -6.58 -5.41
N LEU A 118 -17.54 -5.60 -4.59
CA LEU A 118 -17.06 -5.52 -3.20
C LEU A 118 -18.05 -6.14 -2.19
N ASP A 119 -19.28 -6.42 -2.58
CA ASP A 119 -20.30 -6.96 -1.69
C ASP A 119 -19.90 -8.32 -1.09
N GLY A 120 -19.88 -8.38 0.23
CA GLY A 120 -19.47 -9.55 1.00
C GLY A 120 -17.96 -9.86 0.98
N ARG A 121 -17.16 -9.11 0.21
CA ARG A 121 -15.73 -9.36 0.03
C ARG A 121 -14.85 -8.46 0.90
N ARG A 122 -13.70 -8.99 1.24
CA ARG A 122 -12.62 -8.21 1.87
C ARG A 122 -11.99 -7.30 0.84
N CYS A 123 -11.91 -6.01 1.16
CA CYS A 123 -11.29 -5.00 0.29
C CYS A 123 -10.54 -3.97 1.12
N THR A 124 -9.66 -3.22 0.47
CA THR A 124 -9.00 -2.05 1.04
C THR A 124 -8.86 -0.94 0.00
N THR A 125 -8.48 0.23 0.45
CA THR A 125 -8.16 1.40 -0.36
C THR A 125 -7.18 2.29 0.41
N HIS A 126 -6.82 3.45 -0.14
CA HIS A 126 -5.99 4.44 0.54
C HIS A 126 -6.56 4.78 1.93
N HIS A 127 -5.70 4.92 2.94
CA HIS A 127 -6.12 5.12 4.33
C HIS A 127 -7.10 6.29 4.51
N GLU A 128 -6.96 7.37 3.75
CA GLU A 128 -7.88 8.51 3.78
C GLU A 128 -9.26 8.22 3.18
N LEU A 129 -9.40 7.15 2.39
CA LEU A 129 -10.63 6.80 1.67
C LEU A 129 -11.37 5.60 2.30
N GLN A 130 -10.81 4.95 3.31
CA GLN A 130 -11.39 3.73 3.90
C GLN A 130 -12.77 3.97 4.52
N ASP A 131 -12.94 5.10 5.24
CA ASP A 131 -14.23 5.45 5.84
C ASP A 131 -15.28 5.79 4.79
N GLU A 132 -14.87 6.44 3.70
CA GLU A 132 -15.76 6.75 2.58
C GLU A 132 -16.18 5.48 1.85
N LEU A 133 -15.23 4.59 1.55
CA LEU A 133 -15.49 3.30 0.91
C LEU A 133 -16.50 2.47 1.74
N ALA A 134 -16.29 2.37 3.06
CA ALA A 134 -17.17 1.64 3.96
C ALA A 134 -18.58 2.24 4.02
N ARG A 135 -18.72 3.57 3.99
CA ARG A 135 -20.03 4.24 3.98
C ARG A 135 -20.77 4.07 2.64
N ARG A 136 -20.03 4.12 1.52
CA ARG A 136 -20.58 4.04 0.18
C ARG A 136 -21.02 2.61 -0.16
N PHE A 137 -20.26 1.62 0.30
CA PHE A 137 -20.48 0.19 0.05
C PHE A 137 -20.62 -0.56 1.38
N PRO A 138 -21.77 -0.47 2.05
CA PRO A 138 -21.96 -1.01 3.40
C PRO A 138 -21.88 -2.54 3.49
N HIS A 139 -22.03 -3.24 2.37
CA HIS A 139 -21.87 -4.70 2.31
C HIS A 139 -20.40 -5.14 2.08
N ALA A 140 -19.49 -4.22 1.78
CA ALA A 140 -18.08 -4.50 1.64
C ALA A 140 -17.40 -4.68 3.01
N LYS A 141 -16.47 -5.64 3.11
CA LYS A 141 -15.66 -5.85 4.32
C LYS A 141 -14.35 -5.06 4.21
N VAL A 142 -14.41 -3.76 4.49
CA VAL A 142 -13.24 -2.89 4.39
C VAL A 142 -12.22 -3.22 5.46
N VAL A 143 -11.07 -3.75 5.06
CA VAL A 143 -9.92 -4.05 5.93
C VAL A 143 -9.05 -2.81 6.01
N ARG A 144 -8.80 -2.36 7.25
CA ARG A 144 -8.06 -1.12 7.51
C ARG A 144 -6.57 -1.38 7.66
N ASP A 145 -5.79 -0.37 7.31
CA ASP A 145 -4.33 -0.32 7.50
C ASP A 145 -3.59 -1.56 6.97
N VAL A 146 -4.00 -2.05 5.78
CA VAL A 146 -3.33 -3.13 5.05
C VAL A 146 -2.95 -2.66 3.66
N LEU A 147 -1.85 -3.18 3.10
CA LEU A 147 -1.36 -2.78 1.78
C LEU A 147 -2.27 -3.25 0.64
N PHE A 148 -2.72 -4.49 0.71
CA PHE A 148 -3.66 -5.04 -0.26
C PHE A 148 -4.43 -6.23 0.33
N THR A 149 -5.57 -6.53 -0.25
CA THR A 149 -6.38 -7.71 0.05
C THR A 149 -6.66 -8.50 -1.22
N THR A 150 -6.91 -9.79 -1.05
CA THR A 150 -7.35 -10.69 -2.11
C THR A 150 -8.59 -11.44 -1.64
N ASP A 151 -9.64 -11.44 -2.45
CA ASP A 151 -10.87 -12.17 -2.18
C ASP A 151 -11.55 -12.54 -3.51
N ASP A 152 -11.68 -13.82 -3.82
CA ASP A 152 -12.29 -14.36 -5.05
C ASP A 152 -11.90 -13.59 -6.33
N ARG A 153 -10.63 -13.51 -6.65
CA ARG A 153 -10.08 -12.80 -7.84
C ARG A 153 -10.37 -11.28 -7.86
N VAL A 154 -10.94 -10.72 -6.79
CA VAL A 154 -10.98 -9.29 -6.55
C VAL A 154 -9.80 -8.92 -5.67
N VAL A 155 -8.94 -8.04 -6.17
CA VAL A 155 -7.69 -7.66 -5.49
C VAL A 155 -7.66 -6.15 -5.35
N THR A 156 -7.55 -5.65 -4.13
CA THR A 156 -7.58 -4.20 -3.89
C THR A 156 -6.37 -3.76 -3.09
N SER A 157 -5.75 -2.63 -3.43
CA SER A 157 -4.59 -2.09 -2.72
C SER A 157 -4.76 -0.65 -2.27
N ALA A 158 -3.97 -0.30 -1.25
CA ALA A 158 -3.94 1.02 -0.63
C ALA A 158 -3.55 2.16 -1.58
N GLY A 159 -2.82 1.84 -2.62
CA GLY A 159 -2.46 2.83 -3.63
C GLY A 159 -1.04 3.35 -3.54
N ILE A 160 -0.75 4.23 -4.47
CA ILE A 160 0.56 4.83 -4.71
C ILE A 160 1.62 3.71 -4.84
N ALA A 161 2.54 3.59 -3.88
CA ALA A 161 3.60 2.58 -3.94
C ALA A 161 3.09 1.13 -3.79
N SER A 162 1.97 0.90 -3.07
CA SER A 162 1.45 -0.46 -2.85
C SER A 162 0.88 -1.14 -4.10
N GLY A 163 0.64 -0.37 -5.19
CA GLY A 163 0.33 -0.93 -6.50
C GLY A 163 1.46 -1.78 -7.07
N ILE A 164 2.72 -1.45 -6.74
CA ILE A 164 3.90 -2.26 -7.08
C ILE A 164 3.88 -3.57 -6.31
N ASP A 165 3.66 -3.53 -4.98
CA ASP A 165 3.61 -4.72 -4.12
C ASP A 165 2.49 -5.69 -4.56
N LEU A 166 1.29 -5.15 -4.85
CA LEU A 166 0.16 -5.89 -5.39
C LEU A 166 0.53 -6.61 -6.70
N SER A 167 1.16 -5.90 -7.63
CA SER A 167 1.52 -6.45 -8.94
C SER A 167 2.61 -7.51 -8.83
N LEU A 168 3.60 -7.32 -7.97
CA LEU A 168 4.61 -8.34 -7.64
C LEU A 168 3.99 -9.57 -6.97
N TYR A 169 2.98 -9.37 -6.11
CA TYR A 169 2.22 -10.47 -5.54
C TYR A 169 1.49 -11.26 -6.63
N LEU A 170 0.77 -10.61 -7.55
CA LEU A 170 0.08 -11.26 -8.66
C LEU A 170 1.05 -12.04 -9.57
N LEU A 171 2.23 -11.47 -9.85
CA LEU A 171 3.28 -12.20 -10.57
C LEU A 171 3.75 -13.44 -9.79
N SER A 172 3.94 -13.32 -8.49
CA SER A 172 4.38 -14.42 -7.63
C SER A 172 3.36 -15.56 -7.61
N VAL A 173 2.07 -15.24 -7.55
CA VAL A 173 0.99 -16.26 -7.60
C VAL A 173 0.93 -16.95 -8.95
N ARG A 174 1.10 -16.21 -10.05
CA ARG A 174 0.98 -16.75 -11.42
C ARG A 174 2.22 -17.47 -11.92
N HIS A 175 3.41 -17.04 -11.54
CA HIS A 175 4.68 -17.50 -12.11
C HIS A 175 5.72 -17.93 -11.07
N GLY A 176 5.34 -17.92 -9.80
CA GLY A 176 6.23 -18.26 -8.70
C GLY A 176 7.06 -17.08 -8.18
N PRO A 177 7.60 -17.22 -6.96
CA PRO A 177 8.30 -16.14 -6.25
C PRO A 177 9.63 -15.74 -6.90
N ALA A 178 10.28 -16.65 -7.64
CA ALA A 178 11.57 -16.37 -8.28
C ALA A 178 11.46 -15.28 -9.35
N LEU A 179 10.43 -15.32 -10.21
CA LEU A 179 10.20 -14.27 -11.20
C LEU A 179 9.86 -12.93 -10.53
N ALA A 180 8.98 -12.94 -9.53
CA ALA A 180 8.62 -11.73 -8.81
C ALA A 180 9.85 -11.07 -8.16
N ALA A 181 10.77 -11.87 -7.58
CA ALA A 181 12.02 -11.38 -7.02
C ALA A 181 12.97 -10.81 -8.11
N GLN A 182 13.02 -11.43 -9.30
CA GLN A 182 13.82 -10.94 -10.41
C GLN A 182 13.28 -9.61 -10.95
N VAL A 183 11.96 -9.46 -11.10
CA VAL A 183 11.30 -8.21 -11.48
C VAL A 183 11.54 -7.12 -10.43
N ALA A 184 11.34 -7.43 -9.15
CA ALA A 184 11.59 -6.49 -8.05
C ALA A 184 13.03 -5.97 -8.06
N ARG A 185 14.02 -6.85 -8.27
CA ARG A 185 15.42 -6.47 -8.38
C ARG A 185 15.70 -5.59 -9.60
N SER A 186 15.13 -5.91 -10.76
CA SER A 186 15.27 -5.09 -11.98
C SER A 186 14.67 -3.69 -11.81
N MET A 187 13.64 -3.56 -10.99
CA MET A 187 13.00 -2.29 -10.64
C MET A 187 13.64 -1.58 -9.45
N VAL A 188 14.72 -2.14 -8.87
CA VAL A 188 15.38 -1.62 -7.66
C VAL A 188 14.41 -1.49 -6.48
N VAL A 189 13.41 -2.37 -6.39
CA VAL A 189 12.51 -2.44 -5.23
C VAL A 189 13.28 -3.12 -4.09
N TYR A 190 13.58 -2.34 -3.04
CA TYR A 190 14.44 -2.80 -1.93
C TYR A 190 13.87 -4.00 -1.17
N ALA A 191 12.56 -3.97 -0.89
CA ALA A 191 11.86 -5.07 -0.25
C ALA A 191 10.45 -5.18 -0.80
N ARG A 192 9.98 -6.41 -1.05
CA ARG A 192 8.58 -6.70 -1.35
C ARG A 192 7.81 -6.76 -0.03
N ARG A 193 6.75 -5.97 0.08
CA ARG A 193 5.87 -5.96 1.23
C ARG A 193 4.70 -6.92 1.01
N ASN A 194 4.19 -7.51 2.10
CA ASN A 194 3.04 -8.40 2.07
C ASN A 194 1.72 -7.62 2.24
N GLY A 195 0.61 -8.25 1.84
CA GLY A 195 -0.69 -7.57 1.82
C GLY A 195 -1.17 -7.09 3.19
N ASP A 196 -0.89 -7.84 4.23
CA ASP A 196 -1.27 -7.56 5.62
C ASP A 196 -0.34 -6.56 6.34
N GLU A 197 0.73 -6.11 5.69
CA GLU A 197 1.57 -5.06 6.25
C GLU A 197 0.84 -3.71 6.28
N PRO A 198 1.14 -2.85 7.28
CA PRO A 198 0.47 -1.55 7.43
C PRO A 198 0.79 -0.60 6.26
N GLN A 199 -0.16 0.27 5.92
CA GLN A 199 0.00 1.25 4.85
C GLN A 199 1.09 2.29 5.17
N ALA A 200 1.26 2.62 6.43
CA ALA A 200 2.33 3.50 6.87
C ALA A 200 3.23 2.77 7.89
N SER A 201 4.54 2.81 7.66
CA SER A 201 5.50 2.40 8.67
C SER A 201 5.36 3.24 9.95
N ALA A 202 5.86 2.76 11.08
CA ALA A 202 5.88 3.55 12.31
C ALA A 202 6.55 4.90 12.12
N VAL A 203 7.60 4.97 11.30
CA VAL A 203 8.25 6.24 10.93
C VAL A 203 7.28 7.22 10.30
N LEU A 204 6.48 6.80 9.32
CA LEU A 204 5.57 7.70 8.58
C LEU A 204 4.27 7.97 9.34
N ARG A 205 3.73 6.97 10.05
CA ARG A 205 2.47 7.05 10.79
C ARG A 205 2.43 8.19 11.80
N TYR A 206 3.57 8.48 12.43
CA TYR A 206 3.68 9.49 13.48
C TYR A 206 4.37 10.77 13.03
N ARG A 207 4.53 10.99 11.70
CA ARG A 207 5.17 12.18 11.12
C ARG A 207 4.22 13.14 10.40
N SER A 208 2.92 12.98 10.56
CA SER A 208 1.90 13.83 9.91
C SER A 208 1.68 15.20 10.59
N HIS A 209 2.68 15.71 11.32
CA HIS A 209 2.64 17.00 12.02
C HIS A 209 3.71 17.98 11.50
N LEU A 210 3.62 19.25 11.88
CA LEU A 210 4.53 20.32 11.46
C LEU A 210 5.45 20.82 12.61
N ASP A 211 5.64 20.04 13.68
CA ASP A 211 6.49 20.42 14.80
C ASP A 211 7.95 20.01 14.53
N ASP A 212 8.79 21.00 14.18
CA ASP A 212 10.21 20.78 13.85
C ASP A 212 11.02 20.18 15.00
N THR A 213 10.68 20.52 16.26
CA THR A 213 11.37 19.96 17.43
C THR A 213 11.08 18.46 17.54
N VAL A 214 9.82 18.06 17.32
CA VAL A 214 9.45 16.65 17.33
C VAL A 214 10.08 15.91 16.15
N HIS A 215 10.09 16.50 14.94
CA HIS A 215 10.76 15.89 13.78
C HIS A 215 12.24 15.63 14.03
N ARG A 216 12.99 16.61 14.60
CA ARG A 216 14.42 16.39 14.92
C ARG A 216 14.63 15.24 15.92
N VAL A 217 13.75 15.13 16.93
CA VAL A 217 13.81 14.01 17.89
C VAL A 217 13.46 12.69 17.22
N GLN A 218 12.47 12.68 16.34
CA GLN A 218 12.14 11.49 15.56
C GLN A 218 13.32 11.07 14.66
N ASP A 219 13.97 12.00 13.95
CA ASP A 219 15.15 11.69 13.12
C ASP A 219 16.30 11.10 13.95
N LEU A 220 16.53 11.63 15.16
CA LEU A 220 17.52 11.08 16.07
C LEU A 220 17.17 9.65 16.52
N ILE A 221 15.90 9.42 16.86
CA ILE A 221 15.44 8.09 17.26
C ILE A 221 15.49 7.12 16.08
N ASP A 222 15.06 7.52 14.87
CA ASP A 222 15.04 6.67 13.68
C ASP A 222 16.43 6.20 13.26
N THR A 223 17.42 7.08 13.38
CA THR A 223 18.83 6.75 13.04
C THR A 223 19.52 5.93 14.11
N ARG A 224 19.09 6.03 15.36
CA ARG A 224 19.73 5.44 16.53
C ARG A 224 18.79 4.58 17.38
N PHE A 225 17.73 4.04 16.78
CA PHE A 225 16.68 3.31 17.49
C PHE A 225 17.19 2.13 18.33
N ALA A 226 18.26 1.47 17.88
CA ALA A 226 18.85 0.34 18.60
C ALA A 226 19.68 0.75 19.85
N GLU A 227 20.08 2.04 19.93
CA GLU A 227 20.84 2.52 21.08
C GLU A 227 19.96 2.78 22.30
N PRO A 228 20.54 2.74 23.52
CA PRO A 228 19.83 3.16 24.74
C PRO A 228 19.67 4.68 24.76
N LEU A 229 18.53 5.18 24.26
CA LEU A 229 18.18 6.60 24.31
C LEU A 229 17.36 6.89 25.56
N THR A 230 17.83 7.85 26.37
CA THR A 230 17.10 8.32 27.55
C THR A 230 16.29 9.57 27.20
N LEU A 231 15.18 9.81 27.92
CA LEU A 231 14.35 10.99 27.69
C LEU A 231 15.15 12.29 27.92
N ASP A 232 16.03 12.29 28.91
CA ASP A 232 16.86 13.47 29.22
C ASP A 232 17.86 13.80 28.09
N ARG A 233 18.47 12.76 27.48
CA ARG A 233 19.34 12.91 26.32
C ARG A 233 18.58 13.48 25.12
N LEU A 234 17.42 12.91 24.80
CA LEU A 234 16.56 13.38 23.71
C LEU A 234 16.10 14.84 23.94
N ALA A 235 15.79 15.19 25.16
CA ALA A 235 15.40 16.54 25.53
C ALA A 235 16.55 17.54 25.42
N ALA A 236 17.76 17.14 25.85
CA ALA A 236 18.96 17.95 25.71
C ALA A 236 19.30 18.22 24.25
N ASP A 237 19.26 17.17 23.39
CA ASP A 237 19.52 17.29 21.94
C ASP A 237 18.47 18.17 21.25
N ALA A 238 17.24 18.21 21.77
CA ALA A 238 16.17 19.07 21.27
C ALA A 238 16.19 20.49 21.83
N GLY A 239 17.05 20.78 22.82
CA GLY A 239 17.11 22.09 23.49
C GLY A 239 15.91 22.44 24.36
N VAL A 240 15.22 21.43 24.90
CA VAL A 240 14.02 21.61 25.74
C VAL A 240 14.08 20.73 27.00
N SER A 241 13.21 20.99 27.99
CA SER A 241 13.10 20.10 29.15
C SER A 241 12.43 18.77 28.78
N ALA A 242 12.72 17.69 29.53
CA ALA A 242 12.10 16.37 29.35
C ALA A 242 10.55 16.43 29.41
N ARG A 243 10.01 17.25 30.29
CA ARG A 243 8.55 17.52 30.41
C ARG A 243 8.00 18.19 29.14
N THR A 244 8.71 19.20 28.63
CA THR A 244 8.31 19.92 27.40
C THR A 244 8.35 18.97 26.20
N LEU A 245 9.45 18.21 26.05
CA LEU A 245 9.57 17.23 24.98
C LEU A 245 8.43 16.21 25.02
N THR A 246 8.16 15.59 26.16
CA THR A 246 7.07 14.62 26.28
C THR A 246 5.73 15.23 25.88
N ARG A 247 5.41 16.44 26.32
CA ARG A 247 4.15 17.12 25.97
C ARG A 247 4.05 17.43 24.47
N LEU A 248 5.11 17.97 23.86
CA LEU A 248 5.15 18.27 22.42
C LEU A 248 5.00 16.99 21.60
N PHE A 249 5.79 15.98 21.93
CA PHE A 249 5.81 14.70 21.21
C PHE A 249 4.46 13.99 21.31
N THR A 250 3.87 13.88 22.50
CA THR A 250 2.55 13.24 22.70
C THR A 250 1.46 13.96 21.92
N ARG A 251 1.48 15.31 21.92
CA ARG A 251 0.52 16.11 21.14
C ARG A 251 0.68 15.90 19.63
N ALA A 252 1.91 15.91 19.14
CA ALA A 252 2.22 15.79 17.72
C ALA A 252 1.92 14.39 17.15
N THR A 253 2.18 13.36 17.94
CA THR A 253 2.04 11.95 17.52
C THR A 253 0.69 11.29 17.89
N GLY A 254 -0.25 12.07 18.43
CA GLY A 254 -1.56 11.52 18.83
C GLY A 254 -1.51 10.59 20.04
N GLY A 255 -0.56 10.79 20.98
CA GLY A 255 -0.54 10.05 22.24
C GLY A 255 0.74 9.27 22.56
N LEU A 256 1.71 9.17 21.64
CA LEU A 256 2.96 8.48 21.90
C LEU A 256 3.96 9.36 22.64
N THR A 257 4.71 8.74 23.56
CA THR A 257 5.91 9.34 24.14
C THR A 257 7.15 9.02 23.30
N PRO A 258 8.27 9.78 23.38
CA PRO A 258 9.49 9.48 22.62
C PRO A 258 10.00 8.05 22.82
N LEU A 259 10.02 7.55 24.05
CA LEU A 259 10.48 6.19 24.35
C LEU A 259 9.52 5.10 23.84
N ARG A 260 8.22 5.39 23.81
CA ARG A 260 7.23 4.47 23.19
C ARG A 260 7.40 4.44 21.68
N TYR A 261 7.65 5.59 21.05
CA TYR A 261 7.97 5.66 19.63
C TYR A 261 9.19 4.80 19.29
N GLN A 262 10.29 4.91 20.06
CA GLN A 262 11.46 4.06 19.90
C GLN A 262 11.12 2.56 20.02
N GLN A 263 10.28 2.20 21.00
CA GLN A 263 9.85 0.80 21.17
C GLN A 263 9.05 0.29 19.96
N THR A 264 8.20 1.14 19.39
CA THR A 264 7.41 0.79 18.19
C THR A 264 8.31 0.53 16.98
N LEU A 265 9.32 1.38 16.75
CA LEU A 265 10.31 1.17 15.68
C LEU A 265 11.12 -0.12 15.88
N ARG A 266 11.56 -0.38 17.10
CA ARG A 266 12.28 -1.62 17.43
C ARG A 266 11.44 -2.85 17.14
N LEU A 267 10.15 -2.81 17.51
CA LEU A 267 9.23 -3.91 17.27
C LEU A 267 9.02 -4.15 15.77
N GLU A 268 8.73 -3.09 15.01
CA GLU A 268 8.52 -3.18 13.56
C GLU A 268 9.78 -3.74 12.85
N ARG A 269 10.95 -3.25 13.24
CA ARG A 269 12.22 -3.75 12.68
C ARG A 269 12.51 -5.20 13.07
N ALA A 270 12.17 -5.59 14.29
CA ALA A 270 12.29 -6.99 14.74
C ALA A 270 11.36 -7.92 13.96
N GLU A 271 10.10 -7.52 13.72
CA GLU A 271 9.16 -8.29 12.90
C GLU A 271 9.68 -8.48 11.48
N HIS A 272 10.25 -7.43 10.89
CA HIS A 272 10.88 -7.52 9.58
C HIS A 272 12.03 -8.55 9.57
N LEU A 273 12.92 -8.53 10.56
CA LEU A 273 14.03 -9.50 10.67
C LEU A 273 13.51 -10.93 10.84
N LEU A 274 12.49 -11.13 11.68
CA LEU A 274 11.87 -12.43 11.89
C LEU A 274 11.21 -12.99 10.63
N SER A 275 10.53 -12.15 9.83
CA SER A 275 9.91 -12.56 8.56
C SER A 275 10.94 -12.95 7.51
N HIS A 276 12.20 -12.52 7.67
CA HIS A 276 13.35 -12.88 6.83
C HIS A 276 14.21 -14.01 7.42
N GLY A 277 13.69 -14.72 8.43
CA GLY A 277 14.33 -15.92 8.96
C GLY A 277 15.31 -15.71 10.10
N ALA A 278 15.41 -14.49 10.66
CA ALA A 278 16.21 -14.28 11.87
C ALA A 278 15.57 -15.00 13.07
N THR A 279 16.42 -15.47 14.02
CA THR A 279 15.90 -15.98 15.28
C THR A 279 15.38 -14.84 16.17
N THR A 280 14.51 -15.15 17.13
CA THR A 280 13.99 -14.14 18.08
C THR A 280 15.12 -13.47 18.87
N ASP A 281 16.14 -14.23 19.24
CA ASP A 281 17.27 -13.71 20.00
C ASP A 281 18.14 -12.78 19.14
N THR A 282 18.44 -13.16 17.90
CA THR A 282 19.15 -12.31 16.94
C THR A 282 18.36 -11.03 16.67
N ALA A 283 17.06 -11.14 16.35
CA ALA A 283 16.21 -9.98 16.08
C ALA A 283 16.14 -9.02 17.28
N ALA A 284 16.02 -9.54 18.50
CA ALA A 284 15.99 -8.72 19.71
C ALA A 284 17.30 -7.93 19.90
N HIS A 285 18.44 -8.58 19.74
CA HIS A 285 19.76 -7.92 19.86
C HIS A 285 19.97 -6.84 18.79
N GLU A 286 19.67 -7.16 17.53
CA GLU A 286 19.81 -6.24 16.41
C GLU A 286 19.00 -4.94 16.59
N VAL A 287 17.82 -5.03 17.23
CA VAL A 287 16.99 -3.85 17.48
C VAL A 287 17.23 -3.21 18.86
N GLY A 288 18.25 -3.64 19.58
CA GLY A 288 18.71 -3.02 20.83
C GLY A 288 17.92 -3.44 22.09
N PHE A 289 17.29 -4.63 22.10
CA PHE A 289 16.79 -5.23 23.33
C PHE A 289 17.89 -6.08 23.99
N THR A 290 18.19 -5.81 25.23
CA THR A 290 19.17 -6.59 26.02
C THR A 290 18.62 -7.95 26.45
N ASP A 291 17.28 -8.08 26.58
CA ASP A 291 16.59 -9.32 26.91
C ASP A 291 15.56 -9.69 25.83
N PRO A 292 15.71 -10.82 25.13
CA PRO A 292 14.77 -11.29 24.12
C PRO A 292 13.34 -11.49 24.64
N ARG A 293 13.14 -11.67 25.96
CA ARG A 293 11.82 -11.77 26.59
C ARG A 293 11.02 -10.47 26.42
N MET A 294 11.72 -9.32 26.37
CA MET A 294 11.08 -8.03 26.13
C MET A 294 10.39 -7.99 24.75
N LEU A 295 11.07 -8.46 23.70
CA LEU A 295 10.50 -8.57 22.36
C LEU A 295 9.26 -9.47 22.36
N ARG A 296 9.32 -10.64 22.96
CA ARG A 296 8.18 -11.58 23.07
C ARG A 296 6.99 -10.93 23.78
N ARG A 297 7.22 -10.19 24.87
CA ARG A 297 6.17 -9.48 25.63
C ARG A 297 5.54 -8.34 24.83
N LEU A 298 6.32 -7.61 24.05
CA LEU A 298 5.82 -6.54 23.20
C LEU A 298 4.98 -7.09 22.03
N ARG A 299 5.41 -8.20 21.43
CA ARG A 299 4.66 -8.88 20.37
C ARG A 299 3.29 -9.38 20.86
N SER A 300 3.24 -10.04 22.00
CA SER A 300 1.97 -10.53 22.56
C SER A 300 0.99 -9.41 22.92
N ARG A 301 1.49 -8.24 23.35
CA ARG A 301 0.65 -7.06 23.61
C ARG A 301 0.14 -6.39 22.32
N ASN A 302 0.91 -6.43 21.25
CA ASN A 302 0.51 -5.85 19.96
C ASN A 302 -0.50 -6.73 19.22
N ALA A 303 -0.45 -8.06 19.42
CA ALA A 303 -1.42 -9.01 18.86
C ALA A 303 -2.78 -9.01 19.58
N ALA A 304 -2.87 -8.40 20.77
CA ALA A 304 -4.09 -8.32 21.58
C ALA A 304 -4.86 -7.00 21.43
N ASN A 305 -4.30 -6.03 20.69
CA ASN A 305 -4.91 -4.75 20.33
C ASN A 305 -5.29 -4.69 18.85
#